data_af0e2462e8dd92b6c4050d5b366f4e07
#
_entry.id   af0e2462e8dd92b6c4050d5b366f4e07
#
_cell.length_a   1.000
_cell.length_b   1.000
_cell.length_c   1.000
_cell.angle_alpha   90.00
_cell.angle_beta   90.00
_cell.angle_gamma   90.00
#
_symmetry.space_group_name_H-M   'P 1'
#
loop_
_entity.id
_entity.type
_entity.pdbx_description
1 polymer ?
#
loop_
_entity_poly.entity_id
_entity_poly.type
_entity_poly.pdbx_seq_one_letter_code
_entity_poly.pdbx_strand_id
1 'polypeptide(L)'
;SMICMLPSNVAFATSAQRIFAGSNSFSLIAIPFFILAGNIMNNGGIALRLVNCAKVIGGRMPGALAQSNVIANMLFGAISGSGAAAAAAIGSTMGPLEEAEGYDKNYSAAVNVASAPVGMLIPPSNTMIVYSTVAGSVSISALFMAGYVPGLIWGLGVIILATITAKKLGYRGEAKLTASIVLKTFWQAIPSLLMIVIVIGGILCGVFTATEGSAVAVVYATFFP
;
A
#
# COMPACT_ATOMS: atom_id res chain seq x y z
N SER A 1 -27.87 -14.28 11.30
CA SER A 1 -28.40 -14.41 12.68
C SER A 1 -29.44 -13.32 13.02
N MET A 2 -29.29 -12.07 12.57
CA MET A 2 -30.32 -11.02 12.74
C MET A 2 -31.63 -11.31 11.99
N ILE A 3 -31.56 -12.00 10.88
CA ILE A 3 -32.72 -12.38 10.05
C ILE A 3 -33.65 -13.36 10.78
N CYS A 4 -33.11 -14.19 11.67
CA CYS A 4 -33.91 -15.18 12.43
C CYS A 4 -34.62 -14.61 13.67
N MET A 5 -34.32 -13.37 14.08
CA MET A 5 -34.84 -12.78 15.31
C MET A 5 -36.01 -11.81 15.09
N LEU A 6 -36.28 -11.40 13.85
CA LEU A 6 -37.35 -10.48 13.53
C LEU A 6 -38.39 -11.14 12.62
N PRO A 7 -39.68 -10.69 12.68
CA PRO A 7 -40.66 -11.07 11.67
C PRO A 7 -40.10 -10.79 10.28
N SER A 8 -40.27 -11.70 9.35
CA SER A 8 -39.63 -11.70 8.04
C SER A 8 -39.75 -10.34 7.28
N ASN A 9 -40.90 -9.70 7.34
CA ASN A 9 -41.18 -8.44 6.69
C ASN A 9 -40.35 -7.28 7.25
N VAL A 10 -40.16 -7.23 8.58
CA VAL A 10 -39.37 -6.21 9.25
C VAL A 10 -37.88 -6.45 9.05
N ALA A 11 -37.46 -7.72 9.05
CA ALA A 11 -36.08 -8.09 8.82
C ALA A 11 -35.59 -7.70 7.41
N PHE A 12 -36.42 -7.94 6.38
CA PHE A 12 -36.12 -7.53 4.99
C PHE A 12 -36.04 -6.02 4.83
N ALA A 13 -37.03 -5.27 5.34
CA ALA A 13 -37.06 -3.81 5.26
C ALA A 13 -35.86 -3.20 6.00
N THR A 14 -35.56 -3.67 7.20
CA THR A 14 -34.41 -3.19 8.00
C THR A 14 -33.08 -3.52 7.32
N SER A 15 -32.95 -4.72 6.76
CA SER A 15 -31.73 -5.11 6.03
C SER A 15 -31.52 -4.25 4.78
N ALA A 16 -32.58 -4.02 4.00
CA ALA A 16 -32.51 -3.15 2.81
C ALA A 16 -32.14 -1.71 3.18
N GLN A 17 -32.77 -1.15 4.22
CA GLN A 17 -32.44 0.19 4.71
C GLN A 17 -30.99 0.30 5.21
N ARG A 18 -30.50 -0.71 5.93
CA ARG A 18 -29.12 -0.72 6.43
C ARG A 18 -28.11 -0.86 5.31
N ILE A 19 -28.37 -1.68 4.31
CA ILE A 19 -27.52 -1.80 3.11
C ILE A 19 -27.46 -0.48 2.36
N PHE A 20 -28.64 0.13 2.12
CA PHE A 20 -28.70 1.41 1.42
C PHE A 20 -28.01 2.52 2.20
N ALA A 21 -28.29 2.67 3.49
CA ALA A 21 -27.66 3.69 4.35
C ALA A 21 -26.14 3.47 4.46
N GLY A 22 -25.69 2.24 4.58
CA GLY A 22 -24.26 1.91 4.63
C GLY A 22 -23.55 2.19 3.31
N SER A 23 -24.22 1.95 2.18
CA SER A 23 -23.64 2.22 0.84
C SER A 23 -23.65 3.71 0.49
N ASN A 24 -24.57 4.50 1.06
CA ASN A 24 -24.71 5.94 0.81
C ASN A 24 -23.87 6.77 1.79
N SER A 25 -22.62 6.36 2.03
CA SER A 25 -21.67 7.08 2.86
C SER A 25 -20.71 7.88 2.00
N PHE A 26 -20.60 9.20 2.23
CA PHE A 26 -19.69 10.08 1.51
C PHE A 26 -18.22 9.63 1.63
N SER A 27 -17.85 9.08 2.77
CA SER A 27 -16.48 8.58 3.00
C SER A 27 -16.11 7.39 2.12
N LEU A 28 -17.10 6.57 1.69
CA LEU A 28 -16.85 5.42 0.82
C LEU A 28 -16.45 5.83 -0.61
N ILE A 29 -16.78 7.06 -1.03
CA ILE A 29 -16.38 7.59 -2.34
C ILE A 29 -14.85 7.71 -2.44
N ALA A 30 -14.16 7.86 -1.33
CA ALA A 30 -12.69 7.89 -1.31
C ALA A 30 -12.06 6.60 -1.86
N ILE A 31 -12.69 5.44 -1.66
CA ILE A 31 -12.15 4.14 -2.06
C ILE A 31 -11.97 4.03 -3.58
N PRO A 32 -13.02 4.23 -4.42
CA PRO A 32 -12.84 4.17 -5.86
C PRO A 32 -11.86 5.22 -6.39
N PHE A 33 -11.78 6.40 -5.78
CA PHE A 33 -10.81 7.40 -6.18
C PHE A 33 -9.37 7.00 -5.82
N PHE A 34 -9.09 6.45 -4.66
CA PHE A 34 -7.77 5.91 -4.34
C PHE A 34 -7.38 4.73 -5.24
N ILE A 35 -8.33 3.84 -5.55
CA ILE A 35 -8.09 2.74 -6.49
C ILE A 35 -7.79 3.29 -7.89
N LEU A 36 -8.52 4.29 -8.34
CA LEU A 36 -8.30 4.94 -9.63
C LEU A 36 -6.93 5.62 -9.68
N ALA A 37 -6.57 6.40 -8.67
CA ALA A 37 -5.26 7.02 -8.55
C ALA A 37 -4.14 5.99 -8.60
N GLY A 38 -4.26 4.90 -7.81
CA GLY A 38 -3.31 3.80 -7.81
C GLY A 38 -3.16 3.12 -9.18
N ASN A 39 -4.26 2.92 -9.91
CA ASN A 39 -4.24 2.33 -11.25
C ASN A 39 -3.60 3.26 -12.29
N ILE A 40 -3.92 4.55 -12.27
CA ILE A 40 -3.29 5.55 -13.16
C ILE A 40 -1.78 5.55 -12.93
N MET A 41 -1.36 5.62 -11.67
CA MET A 41 0.05 5.64 -11.30
C MET A 41 0.77 4.33 -11.64
N ASN A 42 0.10 3.18 -11.48
CA ASN A 42 0.69 1.89 -11.85
C ASN A 42 0.95 1.81 -13.36
N ASN A 43 0.00 2.24 -14.18
CA ASN A 43 0.14 2.30 -15.64
C ASN A 43 1.18 3.34 -16.09
N GLY A 44 1.39 4.40 -15.32
CA GLY A 44 2.42 5.42 -15.51
C GLY A 44 3.85 4.96 -15.15
N GLY A 45 4.04 3.70 -14.75
CA GLY A 45 5.36 3.14 -14.42
C GLY A 45 5.86 3.50 -13.02
N ILE A 46 5.02 4.02 -12.15
CA ILE A 46 5.40 4.37 -10.77
C ILE A 46 5.82 3.15 -9.96
N ALA A 47 5.19 1.99 -10.17
CA ALA A 47 5.63 0.75 -9.53
C ALA A 47 7.12 0.49 -9.78
N LEU A 48 7.57 0.67 -11.01
CA LEU A 48 8.99 0.53 -11.38
C LEU A 48 9.88 1.58 -10.71
N ARG A 49 9.43 2.84 -10.64
CA ARG A 49 10.18 3.92 -9.97
C ARG A 49 10.32 3.66 -8.47
N LEU A 50 9.25 3.17 -7.82
CA LEU A 50 9.27 2.78 -6.40
C LEU A 50 10.15 1.56 -6.15
N VAL A 51 10.10 0.56 -7.03
CA VAL A 51 11.00 -0.60 -6.98
C VAL A 51 12.48 -0.15 -7.10
N ASN A 52 12.79 0.75 -8.01
CA ASN A 52 14.14 1.26 -8.15
C ASN A 52 14.58 2.05 -6.89
N CYS A 53 13.69 2.84 -6.31
CA CYS A 53 13.93 3.52 -5.03
C CYS A 53 14.16 2.51 -3.89
N ALA A 54 13.33 1.48 -3.81
CA ALA A 54 13.46 0.41 -2.84
C ALA A 54 14.78 -0.36 -2.97
N LYS A 55 15.25 -0.59 -4.22
CA LYS A 55 16.58 -1.20 -4.49
C LYS A 55 17.74 -0.34 -3.98
N VAL A 56 17.59 0.97 -3.97
CA VAL A 56 18.61 1.87 -3.40
C VAL A 56 18.66 1.72 -1.86
N ILE A 57 17.51 1.57 -1.23
CA ILE A 57 17.41 1.44 0.24
C ILE A 57 17.82 0.04 0.70
N GLY A 58 17.28 -1.01 0.06
CA GLY A 58 17.48 -2.42 0.44
C GLY A 58 18.74 -3.06 -0.15
N GLY A 59 19.33 -2.47 -1.18
CA GLY A 59 20.34 -3.11 -2.04
C GLY A 59 21.67 -3.49 -1.38
N ARG A 60 21.96 -2.99 -0.19
CA ARG A 60 23.16 -3.37 0.60
C ARG A 60 22.92 -4.52 1.58
N MET A 61 21.68 -4.88 1.80
CA MET A 61 21.32 -5.91 2.76
C MET A 61 21.41 -7.30 2.13
N PRO A 62 21.66 -8.36 2.92
CA PRO A 62 21.53 -9.73 2.41
C PRO A 62 20.13 -9.98 1.87
N GLY A 63 20.04 -10.58 0.68
CA GLY A 63 18.77 -10.70 -0.01
C GLY A 63 18.25 -9.37 -0.55
N ALA A 64 19.12 -8.55 -1.14
CA ALA A 64 18.83 -7.18 -1.59
C ALA A 64 17.51 -7.03 -2.35
N LEU A 65 17.17 -7.95 -3.26
CA LEU A 65 15.92 -7.92 -4.02
C LEU A 65 14.71 -8.21 -3.12
N ALA A 66 14.81 -9.17 -2.21
CA ALA A 66 13.72 -9.46 -1.26
C ALA A 66 13.44 -8.26 -0.34
N GLN A 67 14.49 -7.56 0.14
CA GLN A 67 14.32 -6.34 0.92
C GLN A 67 13.68 -5.22 0.10
N SER A 68 14.12 -5.11 -1.16
CA SER A 68 13.53 -4.16 -2.11
C SER A 68 12.05 -4.45 -2.37
N ASN A 69 11.67 -5.72 -2.46
CA ASN A 69 10.29 -6.16 -2.60
C ASN A 69 9.44 -5.69 -1.39
N VAL A 70 9.92 -5.92 -0.16
CA VAL A 70 9.20 -5.45 1.05
C VAL A 70 9.02 -3.94 1.04
N ILE A 71 10.11 -3.18 0.81
CA ILE A 71 10.06 -1.71 0.80
C ILE A 71 9.16 -1.20 -0.32
N ALA A 72 9.23 -1.81 -1.51
CA ALA A 72 8.38 -1.45 -2.63
C ALA A 72 6.89 -1.71 -2.34
N ASN A 73 6.55 -2.83 -1.68
CA ASN A 73 5.18 -3.11 -1.23
C ASN A 73 4.70 -2.09 -0.18
N MET A 74 5.56 -1.68 0.76
CA MET A 74 5.23 -0.63 1.72
C MET A 74 4.91 0.70 1.01
N LEU A 75 5.76 1.12 0.08
CA LEU A 75 5.60 2.37 -0.65
C LEU A 75 4.41 2.34 -1.60
N PHE A 76 4.28 1.28 -2.40
CA PHE A 76 3.16 1.15 -3.33
C PHE A 76 1.83 0.95 -2.62
N GLY A 77 1.83 0.18 -1.55
CA GLY A 77 0.65 -0.05 -0.72
C GLY A 77 0.13 1.24 -0.09
N ALA A 78 1.04 2.11 0.38
CA ALA A 78 0.72 3.43 0.88
C ALA A 78 0.13 4.39 -0.20
N ILE A 79 0.24 4.06 -1.47
CA ILE A 79 -0.39 4.81 -2.57
C ILE A 79 -1.73 4.20 -2.94
N SER A 80 -1.76 2.87 -3.16
CA SER A 80 -2.93 2.15 -3.65
C SER A 80 -3.98 1.88 -2.55
N GLY A 81 -3.57 1.89 -1.28
CA GLY A 81 -4.40 1.53 -0.14
C GLY A 81 -4.90 0.08 -0.15
N SER A 82 -4.31 -0.79 -0.98
CA SER A 82 -4.74 -2.16 -1.22
C SER A 82 -3.56 -3.13 -1.24
N GLY A 83 -3.55 -4.08 -0.30
CA GLY A 83 -2.52 -5.13 -0.25
C GLY A 83 -2.55 -6.05 -1.48
N ALA A 84 -3.73 -6.39 -1.99
CA ALA A 84 -3.85 -7.21 -3.20
C ALA A 84 -3.27 -6.50 -4.42
N ALA A 85 -3.53 -5.20 -4.59
CA ALA A 85 -2.96 -4.40 -5.67
C ALA A 85 -1.43 -4.27 -5.53
N ALA A 86 -0.93 -4.09 -4.30
CA ALA A 86 0.50 -4.04 -4.03
C ALA A 86 1.17 -5.39 -4.38
N ALA A 87 0.62 -6.51 -3.90
CA ALA A 87 1.14 -7.85 -4.21
C ALA A 87 1.19 -8.11 -5.72
N ALA A 88 0.15 -7.73 -6.46
CA ALA A 88 0.09 -7.93 -7.90
C ALA A 88 1.09 -7.03 -8.65
N ALA A 89 1.12 -5.73 -8.36
CA ALA A 89 1.99 -4.77 -9.05
C ALA A 89 3.48 -5.03 -8.75
N ILE A 90 3.83 -5.18 -7.48
CA ILE A 90 5.22 -5.40 -7.08
C ILE A 90 5.65 -6.81 -7.43
N GLY A 91 4.80 -7.83 -7.23
CA GLY A 91 5.11 -9.21 -7.59
C GLY A 91 5.36 -9.39 -9.08
N SER A 92 4.58 -8.76 -9.95
CA SER A 92 4.80 -8.80 -11.41
C SER A 92 6.11 -8.13 -11.84
N THR A 93 6.58 -7.15 -11.08
CA THR A 93 7.82 -6.41 -11.37
C THR A 93 9.04 -7.07 -10.73
N MET A 94 8.94 -7.48 -9.48
CA MET A 94 10.06 -8.04 -8.72
C MET A 94 10.28 -9.53 -9.00
N GLY A 95 9.20 -10.30 -9.22
CA GLY A 95 9.30 -11.76 -9.43
C GLY A 95 10.28 -12.15 -10.54
N PRO A 96 10.15 -11.59 -11.76
CA PRO A 96 11.10 -11.87 -12.84
C PRO A 96 12.55 -11.44 -12.53
N LEU A 97 12.73 -10.35 -11.77
CA LEU A 97 14.05 -9.86 -11.37
C LEU A 97 14.69 -10.79 -10.33
N GLU A 98 13.92 -11.23 -9.35
CA GLU A 98 14.36 -12.18 -8.32
C GLU A 98 14.70 -13.54 -8.93
N GLU A 99 13.89 -14.03 -9.88
CA GLU A 99 14.12 -15.27 -10.61
C GLU A 99 15.41 -15.20 -11.46
N ALA A 100 15.62 -14.07 -12.16
CA ALA A 100 16.82 -13.86 -12.98
C ALA A 100 18.11 -13.83 -12.13
N GLU A 101 18.04 -13.42 -10.87
CA GLU A 101 19.14 -13.42 -9.91
C GLU A 101 19.24 -14.73 -9.09
N GLY A 102 18.47 -15.75 -9.47
CA GLY A 102 18.55 -17.08 -8.87
C GLY A 102 17.86 -17.24 -7.52
N TYR A 103 16.92 -16.35 -7.19
CA TYR A 103 16.10 -16.52 -5.99
C TYR A 103 15.08 -17.64 -6.18
N ASP A 104 14.85 -18.41 -5.13
CA ASP A 104 13.77 -19.41 -5.12
C ASP A 104 12.41 -18.76 -5.26
N LYS A 105 11.56 -19.28 -6.17
CA LYS A 105 10.24 -18.74 -6.47
C LYS A 105 9.31 -18.72 -5.25
N ASN A 106 9.41 -19.75 -4.41
CA ASN A 106 8.55 -19.85 -3.22
C ASN A 106 8.97 -18.81 -2.19
N TYR A 107 10.28 -18.58 -2.03
CA TYR A 107 10.80 -17.54 -1.16
C TYR A 107 10.37 -16.15 -1.63
N SER A 108 10.53 -15.85 -2.92
CA SER A 108 10.11 -14.57 -3.52
C SER A 108 8.63 -14.33 -3.35
N ALA A 109 7.79 -15.33 -3.66
CA ALA A 109 6.35 -15.26 -3.48
C ALA A 109 5.95 -15.05 -2.01
N ALA A 110 6.60 -15.79 -1.10
CA ALA A 110 6.33 -15.67 0.35
C ALA A 110 6.65 -14.26 0.87
N VAL A 111 7.80 -13.68 0.47
CA VAL A 111 8.18 -12.32 0.86
C VAL A 111 7.19 -11.29 0.30
N ASN A 112 6.80 -11.42 -0.97
CA ASN A 112 5.86 -10.52 -1.61
C ASN A 112 4.48 -10.56 -0.92
N VAL A 113 3.94 -11.74 -0.67
CA VAL A 113 2.63 -11.91 -0.01
C VAL A 113 2.67 -11.47 1.46
N ALA A 114 3.77 -11.77 2.19
CA ALA A 114 3.90 -11.37 3.58
C ALA A 114 4.06 -9.85 3.77
N SER A 115 4.65 -9.15 2.79
CA SER A 115 4.85 -7.69 2.84
C SER A 115 3.65 -6.89 2.35
N ALA A 116 2.83 -7.44 1.46
CA ALA A 116 1.68 -6.75 0.88
C ALA A 116 0.65 -6.19 1.91
N PRO A 117 0.34 -6.86 3.03
CA PRO A 117 -0.57 -6.33 4.05
C PRO A 117 -0.08 -5.02 4.69
N VAL A 118 1.22 -4.73 4.67
CA VAL A 118 1.76 -3.46 5.19
C VAL A 118 1.12 -2.27 4.49
N GLY A 119 0.87 -2.39 3.19
CA GLY A 119 0.19 -1.37 2.41
C GLY A 119 -1.26 -1.10 2.80
N MET A 120 -1.91 -2.00 3.55
CA MET A 120 -3.24 -1.76 4.12
C MET A 120 -3.18 -1.08 5.50
N LEU A 121 -2.02 -1.13 6.15
CA LEU A 121 -1.79 -0.52 7.46
C LEU A 121 -1.21 0.89 7.33
N ILE A 122 -0.36 1.14 6.32
CA ILE A 122 0.21 2.47 6.08
C ILE A 122 -0.79 3.29 5.25
N PRO A 123 -1.20 4.49 5.73
CA PRO A 123 -2.17 5.32 5.01
C PRO A 123 -1.65 5.85 3.65
N PRO A 124 -2.59 6.16 2.73
CA PRO A 124 -4.03 5.99 2.81
C PRO A 124 -4.47 4.53 2.64
N SER A 125 -5.42 4.08 3.46
CA SER A 125 -5.86 2.68 3.49
C SER A 125 -7.36 2.57 3.24
N ASN A 126 -7.73 1.86 2.19
CA ASN A 126 -9.14 1.57 1.87
C ASN A 126 -9.82 0.77 3.00
N THR A 127 -9.09 -0.15 3.62
CA THR A 127 -9.58 -0.96 4.73
C THR A 127 -9.94 -0.11 5.95
N MET A 128 -9.12 0.89 6.28
CA MET A 128 -9.38 1.80 7.39
C MET A 128 -10.57 2.72 7.13
N ILE A 129 -10.80 3.14 5.87
CA ILE A 129 -11.96 3.92 5.47
C ILE A 129 -13.23 3.08 5.66
N VAL A 130 -13.25 1.83 5.18
CA VAL A 130 -14.37 0.91 5.40
C VAL A 130 -14.62 0.70 6.88
N TYR A 131 -13.57 0.44 7.65
CA TYR A 131 -13.69 0.24 9.10
C TYR A 131 -14.31 1.46 9.80
N SER A 132 -13.83 2.67 9.51
CA SER A 132 -14.40 3.91 10.04
C SER A 132 -15.90 4.05 9.75
N THR A 133 -16.30 3.70 8.52
CA THR A 133 -17.70 3.79 8.09
C THR A 133 -18.58 2.78 8.83
N VAL A 134 -18.10 1.56 9.06
CA VAL A 134 -18.85 0.49 9.75
C VAL A 134 -18.89 0.75 11.25
N ALA A 135 -17.80 1.21 11.84
CA ALA A 135 -17.72 1.53 13.27
C ALA A 135 -18.51 2.81 13.65
N GLY A 136 -18.81 3.66 12.68
CA GLY A 136 -19.79 4.78 12.80
C GLY A 136 -19.32 6.00 13.59
N SER A 137 -18.27 5.91 14.41
CA SER A 137 -17.81 7.02 15.27
C SER A 137 -16.28 7.16 15.34
N VAL A 138 -15.56 6.45 14.47
CA VAL A 138 -14.09 6.48 14.47
C VAL A 138 -13.58 7.41 13.37
N SER A 139 -12.74 8.37 13.75
CA SER A 139 -12.13 9.30 12.80
C SER A 139 -11.16 8.58 11.86
N ILE A 140 -11.28 8.82 10.55
CA ILE A 140 -10.39 8.27 9.54
C ILE A 140 -8.95 8.76 9.77
N SER A 141 -8.76 10.04 10.11
CA SER A 141 -7.44 10.60 10.39
C SER A 141 -6.80 9.96 11.62
N ALA A 142 -7.57 9.68 12.66
CA ALA A 142 -7.08 8.96 13.84
C ALA A 142 -6.67 7.52 13.51
N LEU A 143 -7.46 6.82 12.68
CA LEU A 143 -7.09 5.47 12.21
C LEU A 143 -5.82 5.50 11.36
N PHE A 144 -5.67 6.50 10.50
CA PHE A 144 -4.47 6.66 9.69
C PHE A 144 -3.23 6.87 10.56
N MET A 145 -3.32 7.73 11.57
CA MET A 145 -2.22 7.91 12.54
C MET A 145 -1.90 6.62 13.29
N ALA A 146 -2.92 5.90 13.75
CA ALA A 146 -2.74 4.64 14.48
C ALA A 146 -2.12 3.53 13.61
N GLY A 147 -2.35 3.55 12.29
CA GLY A 147 -1.86 2.53 11.36
C GLY A 147 -0.36 2.55 11.11
N TYR A 148 0.32 3.69 11.30
CA TYR A 148 1.76 3.78 11.05
C TYR A 148 2.59 2.85 11.95
N VAL A 149 2.29 2.81 13.25
CA VAL A 149 3.05 2.00 14.19
C VAL A 149 2.96 0.50 13.87
N PRO A 150 1.76 -0.11 13.76
CA PRO A 150 1.68 -1.52 13.41
C PRO A 150 2.18 -1.82 11.98
N GLY A 151 1.98 -0.90 11.03
CA GLY A 151 2.51 -1.03 9.67
C GLY A 151 4.04 -1.09 9.65
N LEU A 152 4.70 -0.21 10.37
CA LEU A 152 6.16 -0.22 10.48
C LEU A 152 6.68 -1.46 11.22
N ILE A 153 6.03 -1.87 12.31
CA ILE A 153 6.41 -3.09 13.05
C ILE A 153 6.29 -4.32 12.14
N TRP A 154 5.18 -4.43 11.38
CA TRP A 154 4.98 -5.53 10.44
C TRP A 154 6.05 -5.52 9.35
N GLY A 155 6.26 -4.37 8.70
CA GLY A 155 7.27 -4.23 7.64
C GLY A 155 8.67 -4.57 8.11
N LEU A 156 9.08 -4.07 9.28
CA LEU A 156 10.37 -4.41 9.90
C LEU A 156 10.46 -5.90 10.24
N GLY A 157 9.39 -6.50 10.76
CA GLY A 157 9.33 -7.94 11.03
C GLY A 157 9.57 -8.76 9.78
N VAL A 158 8.93 -8.42 8.66
CA VAL A 158 9.13 -9.09 7.37
C VAL A 158 10.57 -8.87 6.87
N ILE A 159 11.13 -7.66 6.97
CA ILE A 159 12.53 -7.36 6.61
C ILE A 159 13.49 -8.23 7.40
N ILE A 160 13.30 -8.35 8.70
CA ILE A 160 14.17 -9.17 9.57
C ILE A 160 14.09 -10.65 9.17
N LEU A 161 12.88 -11.20 9.01
CA LEU A 161 12.70 -12.60 8.61
C LEU A 161 13.26 -12.86 7.22
N ALA A 162 12.99 -11.98 6.25
CA ALA A 162 13.54 -12.09 4.91
C ALA A 162 15.08 -12.05 4.92
N THR A 163 15.70 -11.18 5.76
CA THR A 163 17.17 -11.12 5.90
C THR A 163 17.74 -12.40 6.48
N ILE A 164 17.11 -12.95 7.52
CA ILE A 164 17.58 -14.21 8.16
C ILE A 164 17.50 -15.35 7.16
N THR A 165 16.38 -15.47 6.43
CA THR A 165 16.19 -16.52 5.43
C THR A 165 17.13 -16.35 4.23
N ALA A 166 17.31 -15.11 3.75
CA ALA A 166 18.26 -14.81 2.67
C ALA A 166 19.69 -15.20 3.03
N LYS A 167 20.13 -14.95 4.26
CA LYS A 167 21.45 -15.38 4.74
C LYS A 167 21.58 -16.90 4.76
N LYS A 168 20.54 -17.64 5.18
CA LYS A 168 20.55 -19.11 5.19
C LYS A 168 20.59 -19.69 3.78
N LEU A 169 19.93 -19.05 2.82
CA LEU A 169 19.91 -19.44 1.41
C LEU A 169 21.14 -18.95 0.62
N GLY A 170 22.02 -18.15 1.25
CA GLY A 170 23.25 -17.66 0.63
C GLY A 170 23.06 -16.47 -0.31
N TYR A 171 21.90 -15.82 -0.32
CA TYR A 171 21.66 -14.64 -1.15
C TYR A 171 22.45 -13.44 -0.64
N ARG A 172 23.30 -12.89 -1.50
CA ARG A 172 24.16 -11.74 -1.17
C ARG A 172 23.52 -10.43 -1.60
N GLY A 173 23.91 -9.34 -0.96
CA GLY A 173 23.59 -7.99 -1.45
C GLY A 173 24.57 -7.61 -2.57
N GLU A 174 24.06 -7.21 -3.74
CA GLU A 174 24.91 -6.96 -4.91
C GLU A 174 24.91 -5.53 -5.44
N ALA A 175 24.19 -4.62 -4.82
CA ALA A 175 24.09 -3.26 -5.36
C ALA A 175 25.42 -2.49 -5.19
N LYS A 176 26.20 -2.40 -6.27
CA LYS A 176 27.21 -1.32 -6.41
C LYS A 176 26.47 0.01 -6.57
N LEU A 177 25.99 0.55 -5.46
CA LEU A 177 25.27 1.82 -5.44
C LEU A 177 26.28 2.97 -5.60
N THR A 178 26.40 3.50 -6.81
CA THR A 178 27.12 4.74 -7.05
C THR A 178 26.24 5.92 -6.59
N ALA A 179 26.83 6.92 -5.95
CA ALA A 179 26.10 8.12 -5.48
C ALA A 179 25.25 8.78 -6.57
N SER A 180 25.69 8.76 -7.82
CA SER A 180 24.95 9.27 -8.97
C SER A 180 23.66 8.48 -9.23
N ILE A 181 23.70 7.14 -9.11
CA ILE A 181 22.51 6.29 -9.29
C ILE A 181 21.51 6.55 -8.16
N VAL A 182 21.99 6.64 -6.93
CA VAL A 182 21.15 6.94 -5.75
C VAL A 182 20.41 8.27 -5.94
N LEU A 183 21.14 9.32 -6.29
CA LEU A 183 20.55 10.66 -6.46
C LEU A 183 19.54 10.69 -7.61
N LYS A 184 19.88 10.08 -8.75
CA LYS A 184 18.98 10.00 -9.91
C LYS A 184 17.71 9.25 -9.61
N THR A 185 17.82 8.09 -8.96
CA THR A 185 16.67 7.24 -8.61
C THR A 185 15.77 7.92 -7.59
N PHE A 186 16.37 8.57 -6.58
CA PHE A 186 15.62 9.34 -5.60
C PHE A 186 14.85 10.48 -6.25
N TRP A 187 15.51 11.24 -7.17
CA TRP A 187 14.86 12.31 -7.92
C TRP A 187 13.67 11.84 -8.75
N GLN A 188 13.79 10.65 -9.36
CA GLN A 188 12.69 10.03 -10.12
C GLN A 188 11.53 9.54 -9.25
N ALA A 189 11.79 9.20 -7.99
CA ALA A 189 10.76 8.78 -7.03
C ALA A 189 10.05 9.97 -6.35
N ILE A 190 10.62 11.18 -6.39
CA ILE A 190 10.06 12.38 -5.74
C ILE A 190 8.59 12.60 -6.09
N PRO A 191 8.14 12.57 -7.36
CA PRO A 191 6.74 12.83 -7.67
C PRO A 191 5.81 11.84 -6.96
N SER A 192 6.18 10.55 -6.91
CA SER A 192 5.38 9.52 -6.25
C SER A 192 5.33 9.70 -4.73
N LEU A 193 6.47 10.02 -4.12
CA LEU A 193 6.57 10.28 -2.69
C LEU A 193 5.85 11.58 -2.29
N LEU A 194 5.93 12.60 -3.14
CA LEU A 194 5.28 13.89 -2.91
C LEU A 194 3.75 13.73 -2.87
N MET A 195 3.16 12.87 -3.71
CA MET A 195 1.73 12.59 -3.65
C MET A 195 1.33 12.05 -2.27
N ILE A 196 2.09 11.10 -1.73
CA ILE A 196 1.83 10.55 -0.39
C ILE A 196 1.85 11.68 0.65
N VAL A 197 2.87 12.53 0.60
CA VAL A 197 3.02 13.65 1.55
C VAL A 197 1.87 14.66 1.44
N ILE A 198 1.47 15.03 0.22
CA ILE A 198 0.37 15.97 -0.02
C ILE A 198 -0.96 15.40 0.50
N VAL A 199 -1.29 14.17 0.11
CA VAL A 199 -2.58 13.56 0.44
C VAL A 199 -2.67 13.29 1.94
N ILE A 200 -1.68 12.58 2.49
CA ILE A 200 -1.70 12.23 3.91
C ILE A 200 -1.48 13.45 4.79
N GLY A 201 -0.52 14.30 4.45
CA GLY A 201 -0.28 15.54 5.17
C GLY A 201 -1.53 16.42 5.20
N GLY A 202 -2.22 16.57 4.08
CA GLY A 202 -3.46 17.34 4.00
C GLY A 202 -4.60 16.75 4.83
N ILE A 203 -4.74 15.42 4.87
CA ILE A 203 -5.74 14.74 5.71
C ILE A 203 -5.40 14.87 7.20
N LEU A 204 -4.14 14.68 7.57
CA LEU A 204 -3.70 14.74 8.98
C LEU A 204 -3.73 16.17 9.54
N CYS A 205 -3.40 17.15 8.71
CA CYS A 205 -3.51 18.58 9.09
C CYS A 205 -4.96 19.09 9.06
N GLY A 206 -5.94 18.26 8.64
CA GLY A 206 -7.35 18.66 8.58
C GLY A 206 -7.69 19.58 7.41
N VAL A 207 -6.80 19.75 6.44
CA VAL A 207 -7.03 20.55 5.23
C VAL A 207 -7.99 19.84 4.28
N PHE A 208 -7.88 18.49 4.21
CA PHE A 208 -8.72 17.63 3.38
C PHE A 208 -9.42 16.57 4.22
N THR A 209 -10.67 16.28 3.85
CA THR A 209 -11.29 15.00 4.20
C THR A 209 -10.66 13.87 3.40
N ALA A 210 -10.89 12.61 3.80
CA ALA A 210 -10.38 11.46 3.03
C ALA A 210 -10.89 11.45 1.58
N THR A 211 -12.13 11.87 1.36
CA THR A 211 -12.73 11.94 0.02
C THR A 211 -12.08 13.03 -0.83
N GLU A 212 -11.89 14.24 -0.28
CA GLU A 212 -11.18 15.31 -0.98
C GLU A 212 -9.73 14.96 -1.26
N GLY A 213 -9.03 14.37 -0.27
CA GLY A 213 -7.66 13.87 -0.45
C GLY A 213 -7.55 12.82 -1.55
N SER A 214 -8.55 11.94 -1.69
CA SER A 214 -8.59 10.95 -2.76
C SER A 214 -8.80 11.58 -4.14
N ALA A 215 -9.63 12.63 -4.24
CA ALA A 215 -9.81 13.39 -5.48
C ALA A 215 -8.51 14.12 -5.87
N VAL A 216 -7.81 14.73 -4.90
CA VAL A 216 -6.48 15.34 -5.11
C VAL A 216 -5.49 14.29 -5.61
N ALA A 217 -5.51 13.07 -5.06
CA ALA A 217 -4.65 11.96 -5.52
C ALA A 217 -4.89 11.62 -6.99
N VAL A 218 -6.17 11.55 -7.44
CA VAL A 218 -6.51 11.27 -8.85
C VAL A 218 -6.01 12.38 -9.76
N VAL A 219 -6.27 13.64 -9.40
CA VAL A 219 -5.80 14.80 -10.18
C VAL A 219 -4.27 14.78 -10.29
N TYR A 220 -3.59 14.59 -9.16
CA TYR A 220 -2.13 14.50 -9.14
C TYR A 220 -1.60 13.36 -10.03
N ALA A 221 -2.18 12.15 -9.90
CA ALA A 221 -1.80 10.99 -10.68
C ALA A 221 -1.99 11.18 -12.20
N THR A 222 -2.98 11.99 -12.59
CA THR A 222 -3.24 12.28 -14.00
C THR A 222 -2.17 13.22 -14.62
N PHE A 223 -1.66 14.17 -13.83
CA PHE A 223 -0.64 15.10 -14.29
C PHE A 223 0.80 14.58 -14.14
N PHE A 224 1.04 13.70 -13.20
CA PHE A 224 2.37 13.13 -12.90
C PHE A 224 2.34 11.59 -12.87
N PRO A 225 2.03 10.96 -14.01
CA PRO A 225 1.96 9.50 -14.09
C PRO A 225 3.32 8.83 -14.01
#